data_0fa2c0ba936efb1911b2edbef4a6315d
#
_entry.id   0fa2c0ba936efb1911b2edbef4a6315d
#
_cell.length_a   1.000
_cell.length_b   1.000
_cell.length_c   1.000
_cell.angle_alpha   90.00
_cell.angle_beta   90.00
_cell.angle_gamma   90.00
#
_symmetry.space_group_name_H-M   'P 1'
#
loop_
_entity.id
_entity.type
_entity.pdbx_description
1 polymer ?
#
loop_
_entity_poly.entity_id
_entity_poly.type
_entity_poly.pdbx_seq_one_letter_code
_entity_poly.pdbx_strand_id
1 'polypeptide(L)'
;MQVVKNYLYNVFYQLLTVLAPLITMTYLSHVLGADGMGVQAWTNSIVSYFLLFATLGITLYGQREIAYVRDDRELRDRRFWEIQGLHTMVSLLAIAIYVVFVYMMRHVPGEFSANNHQLYLQTWVIVSGLLDISWYFMGLEDFKKTVVRNSLVKIAMVVLIFILVKSADDVDNYILLLALTQVIGNITMWFYIPGKVKLPKLSTLNFGHHLLPTLGLFLPTIATQIYLQLNKTMLPLFASGSISLSAFYENADKIVKVSLALVTAMGTVMLPRVANHYANGNTKAVNDAIYKSMDFVTAMAAPLMFGMMALGPKMSIWYMGPNFLPAGWTITILSPIVLFIAWSNVIGTQYLMPVNRTRDFTISVTVGAVVNVLLHFIFIPLWSLYGAAVATIIAEFAVTLYQVYVIRHQLELGVLFHGLWKYLVAGVVMFAVIATMAWRMPPFPTSTVAQIGVGVVVYVIMVILMRANFVLTVQGFIKGRLHK
;
A
#
# COMPACT_ATOMS: atom_id res chain seq x y z
N MET A 1 -21.45 19.91 -8.00
CA MET A 1 -20.98 19.29 -9.25
C MET A 1 -19.47 19.05 -9.26
N GLN A 2 -18.64 20.00 -8.80
CA GLN A 2 -17.15 19.87 -8.73
C GLN A 2 -16.68 18.71 -7.84
N VAL A 3 -17.26 18.58 -6.64
CA VAL A 3 -16.91 17.51 -5.68
C VAL A 3 -17.15 16.11 -6.25
N VAL A 4 -18.28 15.90 -6.95
CA VAL A 4 -18.58 14.60 -7.58
C VAL A 4 -17.62 14.29 -8.72
N LYS A 5 -17.22 15.28 -9.53
CA LYS A 5 -16.22 15.10 -10.58
C LYS A 5 -14.85 14.74 -9.99
N ASN A 6 -14.42 15.44 -8.94
CA ASN A 6 -13.15 15.16 -8.26
C ASN A 6 -13.16 13.75 -7.64
N TYR A 7 -14.29 13.33 -7.06
CA TYR A 7 -14.46 11.97 -6.56
C TYR A 7 -14.31 10.92 -7.66
N LEU A 8 -14.98 11.09 -8.81
CA LEU A 8 -14.90 10.17 -9.95
C LEU A 8 -13.46 10.08 -10.50
N TYR A 9 -12.75 11.20 -10.62
CA TYR A 9 -11.34 11.21 -11.02
C TYR A 9 -10.47 10.40 -10.05
N ASN A 10 -10.66 10.58 -8.75
CA ASN A 10 -9.92 9.83 -7.74
C ASN A 10 -10.22 8.33 -7.79
N VAL A 11 -11.49 7.94 -7.94
CA VAL A 11 -11.89 6.53 -8.08
C VAL A 11 -11.24 5.91 -9.32
N PHE A 12 -11.30 6.60 -10.46
CA PHE A 12 -10.65 6.14 -11.69
C PHE A 12 -9.14 5.95 -11.51
N TYR A 13 -8.48 6.93 -10.91
CA TYR A 13 -7.03 6.82 -10.64
C TYR A 13 -6.69 5.69 -9.68
N GLN A 14 -7.49 5.49 -8.63
CA GLN A 14 -7.30 4.37 -7.71
C GLN A 14 -7.46 3.02 -8.42
N LEU A 15 -8.49 2.86 -9.26
CA LEU A 15 -8.66 1.66 -10.07
C LEU A 15 -7.47 1.43 -10.99
N LEU A 16 -7.00 2.47 -11.69
CA LEU A 16 -5.82 2.39 -12.54
C LEU A 16 -4.57 2.00 -11.74
N THR A 17 -4.41 2.54 -10.54
CA THR A 17 -3.26 2.24 -9.66
C THR A 17 -3.25 0.78 -9.21
N VAL A 18 -4.42 0.18 -9.02
CA VAL A 18 -4.56 -1.22 -8.63
C VAL A 18 -4.43 -2.16 -9.83
N LEU A 19 -5.08 -1.83 -10.96
CA LEU A 19 -5.13 -2.70 -12.13
C LEU A 19 -3.84 -2.68 -12.96
N ALA A 20 -3.17 -1.53 -13.09
CA ALA A 20 -1.97 -1.43 -13.91
C ALA A 20 -0.84 -2.39 -13.46
N PRO A 21 -0.49 -2.48 -12.17
CA PRO A 21 0.48 -3.47 -11.70
C PRO A 21 0.06 -4.92 -11.96
N LEU A 22 -1.24 -5.24 -11.85
CA LEU A 22 -1.73 -6.58 -12.13
C LEU A 22 -1.55 -6.94 -13.61
N ILE A 23 -1.90 -6.05 -14.52
CA ILE A 23 -1.74 -6.29 -15.97
C ILE A 23 -0.25 -6.45 -16.33
N THR A 24 0.60 -5.57 -15.82
CA THR A 24 2.04 -5.59 -16.14
C THR A 24 2.78 -6.74 -15.46
N MET A 25 2.34 -7.18 -14.29
CA MET A 25 2.97 -8.27 -13.53
C MET A 25 3.02 -9.57 -14.35
N THR A 26 1.89 -9.97 -14.94
CA THR A 26 1.83 -11.17 -15.80
C THR A 26 2.83 -11.08 -16.95
N TYR A 27 2.89 -9.95 -17.63
CA TYR A 27 3.81 -9.76 -18.75
C TYR A 27 5.28 -9.80 -18.27
N LEU A 28 5.60 -9.00 -17.29
CA LEU A 28 6.97 -8.86 -16.77
C LEU A 28 7.51 -10.15 -16.17
N SER A 29 6.67 -10.95 -15.50
CA SER A 29 7.10 -12.23 -14.93
C SER A 29 7.49 -13.24 -16.01
N HIS A 30 6.87 -13.18 -17.19
CA HIS A 30 7.22 -14.06 -18.33
C HIS A 30 8.41 -13.52 -19.14
N VAL A 31 8.58 -12.20 -19.22
CA VAL A 31 9.64 -11.56 -20.03
C VAL A 31 10.94 -11.43 -19.24
N LEU A 32 10.90 -10.81 -18.05
CA LEU A 32 12.08 -10.57 -17.22
C LEU A 32 12.42 -11.76 -16.31
N GLY A 33 11.47 -12.64 -16.06
CA GLY A 33 11.61 -13.73 -15.10
C GLY A 33 11.69 -13.25 -13.64
N ALA A 34 11.97 -14.22 -12.76
CA ALA A 34 12.03 -13.95 -11.31
C ALA A 34 13.27 -13.12 -10.93
N ASP A 35 14.40 -13.35 -11.60
CA ASP A 35 15.64 -12.64 -11.28
C ASP A 35 15.57 -11.18 -11.72
N GLY A 36 15.13 -10.87 -12.95
CA GLY A 36 15.00 -9.50 -13.43
C GLY A 36 13.99 -8.69 -12.61
N MET A 37 12.84 -9.29 -12.25
CA MET A 37 11.89 -8.66 -11.34
C MET A 37 12.48 -8.52 -9.92
N GLY A 38 13.33 -9.45 -9.49
CA GLY A 38 14.03 -9.39 -8.21
C GLY A 38 15.02 -8.25 -8.13
N VAL A 39 15.83 -8.06 -9.19
CA VAL A 39 16.74 -6.91 -9.31
C VAL A 39 15.99 -5.59 -9.15
N GLN A 40 14.88 -5.43 -9.87
CA GLN A 40 14.07 -4.22 -9.77
C GLN A 40 13.48 -4.06 -8.37
N ALA A 41 12.88 -5.10 -7.79
CA ALA A 41 12.25 -5.05 -6.48
C ALA A 41 13.25 -4.71 -5.37
N TRP A 42 14.43 -5.34 -5.39
CA TRP A 42 15.48 -5.15 -4.41
C TRP A 42 16.12 -3.76 -4.52
N THR A 43 16.56 -3.36 -5.72
CA THR A 43 17.18 -2.03 -5.93
C THR A 43 16.21 -0.91 -5.63
N ASN A 44 14.93 -1.07 -6.01
CA ASN A 44 13.88 -0.11 -5.66
C ASN A 44 13.62 -0.03 -4.15
N SER A 45 13.74 -1.15 -3.42
CA SER A 45 13.60 -1.13 -1.96
C SER A 45 14.70 -0.29 -1.30
N ILE A 46 15.94 -0.38 -1.79
CA ILE A 46 17.07 0.40 -1.29
C ILE A 46 16.90 1.89 -1.58
N VAL A 47 16.62 2.26 -2.84
CA VAL A 47 16.45 3.68 -3.20
C VAL A 47 15.27 4.32 -2.49
N SER A 48 14.24 3.54 -2.14
CA SER A 48 13.06 4.04 -1.42
C SER A 48 13.39 4.59 -0.04
N TYR A 49 14.42 4.08 0.65
CA TYR A 49 14.89 4.68 1.90
C TYR A 49 15.50 6.07 1.67
N PHE A 50 16.31 6.23 0.64
CA PHE A 50 16.90 7.53 0.31
C PHE A 50 15.85 8.51 -0.22
N LEU A 51 14.86 8.04 -0.99
CA LEU A 51 13.72 8.84 -1.42
C LEU A 51 12.90 9.34 -0.21
N LEU A 52 12.71 8.50 0.80
CA LEU A 52 12.05 8.89 2.04
C LEU A 52 12.75 10.08 2.70
N PHE A 53 14.09 10.05 2.80
CA PHE A 53 14.88 11.17 3.31
C PHE A 53 14.85 12.38 2.38
N ALA A 54 14.88 12.17 1.06
CA ALA A 54 14.79 13.26 0.07
C ALA A 54 13.47 14.03 0.18
N THR A 55 12.37 13.33 0.41
CA THR A 55 11.04 13.95 0.52
C THR A 55 10.74 14.53 1.91
N LEU A 56 11.40 14.05 2.95
CA LEU A 56 11.37 14.54 4.35
C LEU A 56 9.95 14.86 4.89
N GLY A 57 8.88 14.19 4.40
CA GLY A 57 7.50 14.50 4.76
C GLY A 57 6.93 15.78 4.15
N ILE A 58 7.65 16.40 3.20
CA ILE A 58 7.27 17.66 2.54
C ILE A 58 5.93 17.57 1.83
N THR A 59 5.57 16.41 1.31
CA THR A 59 4.27 16.23 0.64
C THR A 59 3.10 16.57 1.56
N LEU A 60 3.09 16.06 2.79
CA LEU A 60 2.04 16.35 3.77
C LEU A 60 2.17 17.77 4.35
N TYR A 61 3.39 18.17 4.66
CA TYR A 61 3.68 19.48 5.23
C TYR A 61 3.31 20.59 4.24
N GLY A 62 3.81 20.52 3.01
CA GLY A 62 3.57 21.53 1.97
C GLY A 62 2.10 21.64 1.59
N GLN A 63 1.39 20.50 1.49
CA GLN A 63 -0.06 20.50 1.26
C GLN A 63 -0.79 21.29 2.35
N ARG A 64 -0.45 21.06 3.62
CA ARG A 64 -1.06 21.75 4.76
C ARG A 64 -0.73 23.25 4.76
N GLU A 65 0.54 23.62 4.58
CA GLU A 65 0.98 25.02 4.59
C GLU A 65 0.35 25.83 3.45
N ILE A 66 0.27 25.27 2.26
CA ILE A 66 -0.42 25.93 1.14
C ILE A 66 -1.91 26.07 1.38
N ALA A 67 -2.56 25.08 2.00
CA ALA A 67 -3.97 25.17 2.34
C ALA A 67 -4.24 26.32 3.33
N TYR A 68 -3.34 26.56 4.30
CA TYR A 68 -3.48 27.67 5.26
C TYR A 68 -3.36 29.06 4.63
N VAL A 69 -2.56 29.20 3.58
CA VAL A 69 -2.29 30.48 2.92
C VAL A 69 -2.92 30.58 1.53
N ARG A 70 -3.89 29.72 1.23
CA ARG A 70 -4.45 29.56 -0.11
C ARG A 70 -4.97 30.86 -0.72
N ASP A 71 -5.61 31.71 0.08
CA ASP A 71 -6.26 32.92 -0.37
C ASP A 71 -5.32 34.15 -0.39
N ASP A 72 -4.15 34.07 0.27
CA ASP A 72 -3.11 35.11 0.24
C ASP A 72 -2.06 34.74 -0.81
N ARG A 73 -2.10 35.43 -1.96
CA ARG A 73 -1.21 35.12 -3.10
C ARG A 73 0.25 35.36 -2.77
N GLU A 74 0.58 36.45 -2.10
CA GLU A 74 1.99 36.82 -1.83
C GLU A 74 2.62 35.85 -0.83
N LEU A 75 1.90 35.55 0.25
CA LEU A 75 2.36 34.59 1.26
C LEU A 75 2.45 33.17 0.69
N ARG A 76 1.49 32.78 -0.15
CA ARG A 76 1.48 31.47 -0.83
C ARG A 76 2.67 31.32 -1.79
N ASP A 77 2.98 32.34 -2.59
CA ASP A 77 4.11 32.33 -3.51
C ASP A 77 5.44 32.22 -2.73
N ARG A 78 5.54 32.92 -1.61
CA ARG A 78 6.67 32.85 -0.70
C ARG A 78 6.81 31.46 -0.07
N ARG A 79 5.71 30.90 0.49
CA ARG A 79 5.70 29.54 1.09
C ARG A 79 6.06 28.47 0.08
N PHE A 80 5.59 28.59 -1.16
CA PHE A 80 5.96 27.65 -2.21
C PHE A 80 7.48 27.59 -2.39
N TRP A 81 8.15 28.74 -2.54
CA TRP A 81 9.59 28.78 -2.77
C TRP A 81 10.42 28.43 -1.54
N GLU A 82 9.95 28.77 -0.35
CA GLU A 82 10.60 28.38 0.90
C GLU A 82 10.59 26.83 1.06
N ILE A 83 9.43 26.20 0.88
CA ILE A 83 9.27 24.74 1.01
C ILE A 83 10.02 24.02 -0.13
N GLN A 84 9.88 24.49 -1.38
CA GLN A 84 10.55 23.89 -2.52
C GLN A 84 12.07 24.07 -2.44
N GLY A 85 12.55 25.17 -1.92
CA GLY A 85 13.99 25.40 -1.67
C GLY A 85 14.54 24.42 -0.63
N LEU A 86 13.84 24.23 0.50
CA LEU A 86 14.19 23.20 1.48
C LEU A 86 14.17 21.80 0.85
N HIS A 87 13.12 21.46 0.09
CA HIS A 87 13.01 20.20 -0.63
C HIS A 87 14.18 19.94 -1.56
N THR A 88 14.55 20.95 -2.34
CA THR A 88 15.68 20.88 -3.27
C THR A 88 16.99 20.60 -2.53
N MET A 89 17.27 21.33 -1.43
CA MET A 89 18.49 21.14 -0.66
C MET A 89 18.58 19.73 -0.07
N VAL A 90 17.51 19.25 0.56
CA VAL A 90 17.47 17.93 1.19
C VAL A 90 17.54 16.82 0.14
N SER A 91 16.85 16.97 -0.99
CA SER A 91 16.89 15.98 -2.08
C SER A 91 18.26 15.92 -2.75
N LEU A 92 18.93 17.05 -2.99
CA LEU A 92 20.29 17.06 -3.53
C LEU A 92 21.29 16.41 -2.56
N LEU A 93 21.15 16.66 -1.26
CA LEU A 93 21.93 15.97 -0.24
C LEU A 93 21.67 14.46 -0.26
N ALA A 94 20.42 14.05 -0.34
CA ALA A 94 20.05 12.63 -0.41
C ALA A 94 20.59 11.95 -1.68
N ILE A 95 20.56 12.63 -2.84
CA ILE A 95 21.17 12.15 -4.09
C ILE A 95 22.69 11.98 -3.89
N ALA A 96 23.37 12.97 -3.34
CA ALA A 96 24.81 12.91 -3.11
C ALA A 96 25.18 11.73 -2.18
N ILE A 97 24.47 11.59 -1.06
CA ILE A 97 24.67 10.45 -0.13
C ILE A 97 24.37 9.12 -0.82
N TYR A 98 23.31 9.02 -1.62
CA TYR A 98 22.97 7.80 -2.35
C TYR A 98 24.06 7.42 -3.37
N VAL A 99 24.53 8.37 -4.17
CA VAL A 99 25.59 8.12 -5.16
C VAL A 99 26.89 7.67 -4.47
N VAL A 100 27.27 8.31 -3.35
CA VAL A 100 28.42 7.88 -2.55
C VAL A 100 28.19 6.48 -1.98
N PHE A 101 27.01 6.18 -1.44
CA PHE A 101 26.63 4.85 -0.96
C PHE A 101 26.79 3.81 -2.06
N VAL A 102 26.23 4.02 -3.26
CA VAL A 102 26.32 3.07 -4.38
C VAL A 102 27.78 2.90 -4.81
N TYR A 103 28.57 3.98 -4.86
CA TYR A 103 30.01 3.92 -5.17
C TYR A 103 30.77 3.07 -4.15
N MET A 104 30.50 3.21 -2.85
CA MET A 104 31.13 2.40 -1.80
C MET A 104 30.72 0.93 -1.88
N MET A 105 29.45 0.67 -2.13
CA MET A 105 28.87 -0.66 -2.18
C MET A 105 29.35 -1.49 -3.40
N ARG A 106 29.92 -0.89 -4.42
CA ARG A 106 30.43 -1.61 -5.61
C ARG A 106 31.52 -2.65 -5.28
N HIS A 107 32.22 -2.49 -4.15
CA HIS A 107 33.28 -3.38 -3.69
C HIS A 107 32.80 -4.43 -2.66
N VAL A 108 31.55 -4.33 -2.22
CA VAL A 108 30.95 -5.29 -1.30
C VAL A 108 30.49 -6.50 -2.10
N PRO A 109 31.08 -7.70 -1.86
CA PRO A 109 30.67 -8.90 -2.59
C PRO A 109 29.19 -9.24 -2.40
N GLY A 110 28.59 -9.88 -3.41
CA GLY A 110 27.17 -10.27 -3.41
C GLY A 110 26.31 -9.32 -4.22
N GLU A 111 25.04 -9.14 -3.79
CA GLU A 111 24.03 -8.42 -4.57
C GLU A 111 24.39 -6.95 -4.86
N PHE A 112 25.12 -6.29 -3.97
CA PHE A 112 25.54 -4.91 -4.16
C PHE A 112 26.51 -4.72 -5.32
N SER A 113 27.51 -5.59 -5.44
CA SER A 113 28.45 -5.53 -6.56
C SER A 113 27.83 -6.02 -7.86
N ALA A 114 27.04 -7.10 -7.78
CA ALA A 114 26.39 -7.69 -8.95
C ALA A 114 25.38 -6.74 -9.61
N ASN A 115 24.61 -5.98 -8.80
CA ASN A 115 23.56 -5.10 -9.29
C ASN A 115 23.92 -3.60 -9.12
N ASN A 116 25.20 -3.26 -9.08
CA ASN A 116 25.65 -1.90 -8.82
C ASN A 116 25.19 -0.93 -9.92
N HIS A 117 25.20 -1.35 -11.18
CA HIS A 117 24.71 -0.57 -12.30
C HIS A 117 23.22 -0.20 -12.12
N GLN A 118 22.39 -1.17 -11.77
CA GLN A 118 20.95 -0.98 -11.53
C GLN A 118 20.70 -0.03 -10.35
N LEU A 119 21.52 -0.09 -9.30
CA LEU A 119 21.46 0.88 -8.22
C LEU A 119 21.76 2.31 -8.71
N TYR A 120 22.72 2.52 -9.61
CA TYR A 120 22.93 3.83 -10.22
C TYR A 120 21.72 4.31 -11.03
N LEU A 121 21.08 3.41 -11.79
CA LEU A 121 19.85 3.74 -12.55
C LEU A 121 18.71 4.21 -11.63
N GLN A 122 18.62 3.64 -10.43
CA GLN A 122 17.61 4.05 -9.44
C GLN A 122 17.80 5.48 -8.92
N THR A 123 18.94 6.15 -9.16
CA THR A 123 19.13 7.56 -8.79
C THR A 123 18.03 8.45 -9.37
N TRP A 124 17.52 8.12 -10.55
CA TRP A 124 16.44 8.87 -11.20
C TRP A 124 15.13 8.85 -10.41
N VAL A 125 14.93 7.86 -9.53
CA VAL A 125 13.80 7.81 -8.61
C VAL A 125 13.89 8.96 -7.59
N ILE A 126 15.08 9.24 -7.04
CA ILE A 126 15.28 10.36 -6.12
C ILE A 126 15.14 11.70 -6.87
N VAL A 127 15.66 11.77 -8.10
CA VAL A 127 15.48 12.94 -8.99
C VAL A 127 13.98 13.19 -9.26
N SER A 128 13.19 12.13 -9.44
CA SER A 128 11.74 12.30 -9.58
C SER A 128 11.11 12.91 -8.33
N GLY A 129 11.55 12.48 -7.14
CA GLY A 129 11.11 13.05 -5.86
C GLY A 129 11.46 14.54 -5.74
N LEU A 130 12.68 14.92 -6.07
CA LEU A 130 13.12 16.33 -6.10
C LEU A 130 12.20 17.23 -6.92
N LEU A 131 11.68 16.72 -8.04
CA LEU A 131 10.84 17.46 -8.99
C LEU A 131 9.36 17.44 -8.63
N ASP A 132 8.95 16.70 -7.60
CA ASP A 132 7.54 16.57 -7.22
C ASP A 132 7.06 17.83 -6.49
N ILE A 133 6.17 18.57 -7.15
CA ILE A 133 5.44 19.72 -6.61
C ILE A 133 3.93 19.44 -6.49
N SER A 134 3.51 18.17 -6.48
CA SER A 134 2.09 17.79 -6.40
C SER A 134 1.43 18.31 -5.12
N TRP A 135 2.18 18.43 -4.02
CA TRP A 135 1.74 18.97 -2.74
C TRP A 135 1.16 20.39 -2.85
N TYR A 136 1.71 21.22 -3.76
CA TYR A 136 1.20 22.57 -4.01
C TYR A 136 -0.21 22.56 -4.58
N PHE A 137 -0.46 21.73 -5.59
CA PHE A 137 -1.77 21.60 -6.22
C PHE A 137 -2.80 20.91 -5.31
N MET A 138 -2.34 19.97 -4.49
CA MET A 138 -3.17 19.32 -3.46
C MET A 138 -3.61 20.34 -2.40
N GLY A 139 -2.71 21.22 -1.95
CA GLY A 139 -3.02 22.30 -1.00
C GLY A 139 -4.01 23.34 -1.56
N LEU A 140 -4.00 23.55 -2.88
CA LEU A 140 -4.97 24.37 -3.59
C LEU A 140 -6.30 23.66 -3.89
N GLU A 141 -6.44 22.38 -3.53
CA GLU A 141 -7.59 21.52 -3.91
C GLU A 141 -7.76 21.36 -5.44
N ASP A 142 -6.70 21.62 -6.22
CA ASP A 142 -6.71 21.42 -7.69
C ASP A 142 -6.33 19.97 -8.04
N PHE A 143 -7.12 19.04 -7.52
CA PHE A 143 -6.90 17.60 -7.70
C PHE A 143 -6.95 17.15 -9.15
N LYS A 144 -7.68 17.86 -10.01
CA LYS A 144 -7.81 17.50 -11.43
C LYS A 144 -6.45 17.41 -12.11
N LYS A 145 -5.54 18.37 -11.86
CA LYS A 145 -4.22 18.40 -12.51
C LYS A 145 -3.37 17.21 -12.08
N THR A 146 -3.31 16.94 -10.77
CA THR A 146 -2.53 15.82 -10.23
C THR A 146 -3.08 14.48 -10.68
N VAL A 147 -4.40 14.28 -10.63
CA VAL A 147 -5.04 13.02 -11.00
C VAL A 147 -4.92 12.74 -12.49
N VAL A 148 -5.21 13.72 -13.36
CA VAL A 148 -5.10 13.55 -14.81
C VAL A 148 -3.65 13.25 -15.20
N ARG A 149 -2.69 14.02 -14.69
CA ARG A 149 -1.27 13.77 -14.93
C ARG A 149 -0.86 12.37 -14.48
N ASN A 150 -1.17 12.00 -13.24
CA ASN A 150 -0.81 10.70 -12.69
C ASN A 150 -1.41 9.55 -13.50
N SER A 151 -2.66 9.70 -13.96
CA SER A 151 -3.32 8.71 -14.82
C SER A 151 -2.62 8.58 -16.18
N LEU A 152 -2.27 9.71 -16.82
CA LEU A 152 -1.56 9.70 -18.10
C LEU A 152 -0.17 9.07 -17.97
N VAL A 153 0.59 9.44 -16.95
CA VAL A 153 1.92 8.85 -16.65
C VAL A 153 1.80 7.35 -16.43
N LYS A 154 0.77 6.90 -15.69
CA LYS A 154 0.54 5.48 -15.42
C LYS A 154 0.20 4.70 -16.68
N ILE A 155 -0.68 5.24 -17.53
CA ILE A 155 -1.05 4.64 -18.81
C ILE A 155 0.17 4.59 -19.74
N ALA A 156 0.91 5.70 -19.86
CA ALA A 156 2.14 5.77 -20.67
C ALA A 156 3.17 4.74 -20.20
N MET A 157 3.37 4.61 -18.88
CA MET A 157 4.25 3.60 -18.28
C MET A 157 3.84 2.18 -18.70
N VAL A 158 2.55 1.84 -18.58
CA VAL A 158 2.05 0.51 -18.97
C VAL A 158 2.30 0.26 -20.46
N VAL A 159 1.97 1.20 -21.33
CA VAL A 159 2.18 1.08 -22.78
C VAL A 159 3.67 0.93 -23.11
N LEU A 160 4.52 1.75 -22.52
CA LEU A 160 5.97 1.71 -22.75
C LEU A 160 6.60 0.41 -22.25
N ILE A 161 6.11 -0.19 -21.16
CA ILE A 161 6.56 -1.51 -20.71
C ILE A 161 6.37 -2.53 -21.84
N PHE A 162 5.18 -2.59 -22.45
CA PHE A 162 4.91 -3.52 -23.54
C PHE A 162 5.71 -3.25 -24.83
N ILE A 163 6.18 -2.03 -25.04
CA ILE A 163 6.96 -1.65 -26.23
C ILE A 163 8.46 -1.88 -26.03
N LEU A 164 9.00 -1.52 -24.86
CA LEU A 164 10.45 -1.41 -24.61
C LEU A 164 11.04 -2.60 -23.86
N VAL A 165 10.24 -3.36 -23.13
CA VAL A 165 10.71 -4.52 -22.34
C VAL A 165 10.28 -5.79 -23.06
N LYS A 166 11.21 -6.47 -23.74
CA LYS A 166 10.92 -7.62 -24.63
C LYS A 166 11.69 -8.88 -24.24
N SER A 167 12.77 -8.76 -23.49
CA SER A 167 13.66 -9.85 -23.13
C SER A 167 14.08 -9.78 -21.68
N ALA A 168 14.70 -10.83 -21.16
CA ALA A 168 15.25 -10.86 -19.81
C ALA A 168 16.39 -9.83 -19.63
N ASP A 169 17.08 -9.43 -20.69
CA ASP A 169 18.18 -8.46 -20.66
C ASP A 169 17.67 -7.02 -20.51
N ASP A 170 16.37 -6.77 -20.66
CA ASP A 170 15.77 -5.43 -20.59
C ASP A 170 15.46 -4.94 -19.16
N VAL A 171 16.10 -5.54 -18.14
CA VAL A 171 15.92 -5.11 -16.74
C VAL A 171 16.30 -3.65 -16.55
N ASP A 172 17.40 -3.20 -17.15
CA ASP A 172 17.88 -1.82 -17.08
C ASP A 172 16.89 -0.86 -17.74
N ASN A 173 16.37 -1.24 -18.93
CA ASN A 173 15.32 -0.49 -19.62
C ASN A 173 14.06 -0.39 -18.76
N TYR A 174 13.68 -1.47 -18.08
CA TYR A 174 12.52 -1.47 -17.18
C TYR A 174 12.71 -0.54 -15.99
N ILE A 175 13.87 -0.58 -15.33
CA ILE A 175 14.19 0.31 -14.19
C ILE A 175 14.18 1.77 -14.64
N LEU A 176 14.87 2.10 -15.74
CA LEU A 176 14.88 3.45 -16.28
C LEU A 176 13.49 3.94 -16.67
N LEU A 177 12.68 3.09 -17.31
CA LEU A 177 11.33 3.43 -17.71
C LEU A 177 10.47 3.79 -16.52
N LEU A 178 10.53 3.02 -15.43
CA LEU A 178 9.79 3.32 -14.19
C LEU A 178 10.21 4.67 -13.60
N ALA A 179 11.50 4.94 -13.54
CA ALA A 179 12.04 6.16 -12.97
C ALA A 179 11.76 7.38 -13.88
N LEU A 180 12.09 7.29 -15.17
CA LEU A 180 11.97 8.40 -16.11
C LEU A 180 10.50 8.79 -16.37
N THR A 181 9.57 7.85 -16.39
CA THR A 181 8.14 8.20 -16.50
C THR A 181 7.68 9.04 -15.30
N GLN A 182 8.20 8.79 -14.11
CA GLN A 182 7.92 9.62 -12.94
C GLN A 182 8.61 10.99 -13.05
N VAL A 183 9.87 11.04 -13.48
CA VAL A 183 10.60 12.31 -13.72
C VAL A 183 9.85 13.18 -14.71
N ILE A 184 9.51 12.65 -15.89
CA ILE A 184 8.77 13.36 -16.93
C ILE A 184 7.40 13.80 -16.39
N GLY A 185 6.71 12.91 -15.71
CA GLY A 185 5.43 13.22 -15.08
C GLY A 185 5.53 14.39 -14.10
N ASN A 186 6.57 14.43 -13.25
CA ASN A 186 6.76 15.50 -12.28
C ASN A 186 7.17 16.82 -12.97
N ILE A 187 8.02 16.77 -14.01
CA ILE A 187 8.35 17.94 -14.83
C ILE A 187 7.09 18.58 -15.42
N THR A 188 6.12 17.80 -15.89
CA THR A 188 4.90 18.38 -16.47
C THR A 188 4.10 19.24 -15.49
N MET A 189 4.23 19.03 -14.18
CA MET A 189 3.59 19.87 -13.17
C MET A 189 4.20 21.28 -13.11
N TRP A 190 5.48 21.42 -13.42
CA TRP A 190 6.16 22.71 -13.43
C TRP A 190 5.65 23.65 -14.54
N PHE A 191 5.12 23.10 -15.64
CA PHE A 191 4.50 23.92 -16.69
C PHE A 191 3.23 24.66 -16.23
N TYR A 192 2.62 24.25 -15.10
CA TYR A 192 1.48 24.96 -14.52
C TYR A 192 1.86 26.09 -13.56
N ILE A 193 3.16 26.25 -13.22
CA ILE A 193 3.66 27.26 -12.27
C ILE A 193 3.79 28.66 -12.91
N PRO A 194 4.29 28.84 -14.17
CA PRO A 194 4.43 30.15 -14.76
C PRO A 194 3.13 30.96 -14.74
N GLY A 195 3.21 32.23 -14.30
CA GLY A 195 2.06 33.13 -14.15
C GLY A 195 1.19 32.90 -12.90
N LYS A 196 1.36 31.76 -12.20
CA LYS A 196 0.61 31.45 -10.96
C LYS A 196 1.41 31.74 -9.71
N VAL A 197 2.69 31.43 -9.72
CA VAL A 197 3.62 31.63 -8.60
C VAL A 197 4.72 32.59 -9.04
N LYS A 198 4.84 33.72 -8.37
CA LYS A 198 5.93 34.69 -8.59
C LYS A 198 7.12 34.30 -7.73
N LEU A 199 8.32 34.52 -8.27
CA LEU A 199 9.55 34.36 -7.50
C LEU A 199 9.73 35.58 -6.59
N PRO A 200 9.69 35.43 -5.25
CA PRO A 200 9.95 36.53 -4.34
C PRO A 200 11.44 36.86 -4.31
N LYS A 201 11.80 37.95 -3.64
CA LYS A 201 13.22 38.29 -3.43
C LYS A 201 13.87 37.20 -2.58
N LEU A 202 15.00 36.64 -3.03
CA LEU A 202 15.70 35.55 -2.33
C LEU A 202 16.05 35.89 -0.88
N SER A 203 16.31 37.15 -0.59
CA SER A 203 16.61 37.64 0.78
C SER A 203 15.43 37.56 1.75
N THR A 204 14.21 37.37 1.26
CA THR A 204 13.00 37.26 2.10
C THR A 204 12.63 35.83 2.42
N LEU A 205 13.32 34.84 1.82
CA LEU A 205 13.03 33.43 1.99
C LEU A 205 13.68 32.87 3.27
N ASN A 206 12.90 32.13 4.06
CA ASN A 206 13.38 31.47 5.27
C ASN A 206 13.15 29.96 5.20
N PHE A 207 14.10 29.24 4.60
CA PHE A 207 14.04 27.79 4.43
C PHE A 207 14.05 27.03 5.77
N GLY A 208 14.84 27.53 6.76
CA GLY A 208 15.01 26.88 8.05
C GLY A 208 13.73 26.81 8.91
N HIS A 209 12.82 27.77 8.71
CA HIS A 209 11.54 27.82 9.42
C HIS A 209 10.68 26.56 9.16
N HIS A 210 10.81 25.94 8.00
CA HIS A 210 10.03 24.77 7.61
C HIS A 210 10.66 23.45 8.02
N LEU A 211 11.94 23.40 8.41
CA LEU A 211 12.66 22.17 8.69
C LEU A 211 12.08 21.41 9.90
N LEU A 212 11.94 22.07 11.03
CA LEU A 212 11.49 21.41 12.26
C LEU A 212 10.05 20.90 12.20
N PRO A 213 9.07 21.67 11.69
CA PRO A 213 7.71 21.16 11.48
C PRO A 213 7.63 20.01 10.49
N THR A 214 8.47 20.01 9.45
CA THR A 214 8.54 18.92 8.47
C THR A 214 9.05 17.63 9.11
N LEU A 215 10.10 17.71 9.93
CA LEU A 215 10.63 16.58 10.70
C LEU A 215 9.57 15.95 11.61
N GLY A 216 8.68 16.74 12.19
CA GLY A 216 7.58 16.24 13.03
C GLY A 216 6.61 15.34 12.26
N LEU A 217 6.37 15.62 10.97
CA LEU A 217 5.54 14.78 10.09
C LEU A 217 6.33 13.64 9.42
N PHE A 218 7.65 13.74 9.40
CA PHE A 218 8.54 12.73 8.82
C PHE A 218 8.67 11.48 9.70
N LEU A 219 8.76 11.63 11.03
CA LEU A 219 8.97 10.51 11.95
C LEU A 219 7.96 9.36 11.79
N PRO A 220 6.63 9.60 11.70
CA PRO A 220 5.68 8.53 11.48
C PRO A 220 5.87 7.83 10.12
N THR A 221 6.31 8.56 9.10
CA THR A 221 6.51 8.00 7.74
C THR A 221 7.72 7.08 7.67
N ILE A 222 8.75 7.30 8.51
CA ILE A 222 9.93 6.41 8.59
C ILE A 222 9.51 4.99 8.97
N ALA A 223 8.76 4.85 10.07
CA ALA A 223 8.33 3.54 10.55
C ALA A 223 7.54 2.78 9.47
N THR A 224 6.61 3.48 8.80
CA THR A 224 5.79 2.90 7.73
C THR A 224 6.64 2.47 6.54
N GLN A 225 7.59 3.29 6.09
CA GLN A 225 8.43 2.96 4.92
C GLN A 225 9.42 1.83 5.22
N ILE A 226 10.03 1.81 6.41
CA ILE A 226 10.87 0.68 6.83
C ILE A 226 10.04 -0.61 6.76
N TYR A 227 8.87 -0.62 7.36
CA TYR A 227 7.96 -1.75 7.35
C TYR A 227 7.61 -2.24 5.92
N LEU A 228 7.36 -1.33 4.99
CA LEU A 228 6.96 -1.67 3.61
C LEU A 228 8.12 -2.20 2.74
N GLN A 229 9.36 -1.77 3.00
CA GLN A 229 10.51 -2.09 2.16
C GLN A 229 11.42 -3.18 2.72
N LEU A 230 11.42 -3.36 4.05
CA LEU A 230 12.39 -4.19 4.75
C LEU A 230 12.43 -5.63 4.24
N ASN A 231 11.27 -6.23 4.01
CA ASN A 231 11.15 -7.60 3.50
C ASN A 231 11.98 -7.81 2.22
N LYS A 232 11.82 -6.90 1.26
CA LYS A 232 12.49 -6.97 -0.05
C LYS A 232 13.98 -6.72 0.05
N THR A 233 14.39 -5.83 0.96
CA THR A 233 15.80 -5.51 1.18
C THR A 233 16.53 -6.65 1.87
N MET A 234 15.93 -7.24 2.91
CA MET A 234 16.59 -8.24 3.74
C MET A 234 16.68 -9.64 3.09
N LEU A 235 15.69 -9.99 2.25
CA LEU A 235 15.63 -11.34 1.67
C LEU A 235 16.92 -11.74 0.93
N PRO A 236 17.44 -10.99 -0.05
CA PRO A 236 18.68 -11.36 -0.72
C PRO A 236 19.93 -11.30 0.18
N LEU A 237 19.90 -10.45 1.21
CA LEU A 237 21.04 -10.23 2.10
C LEU A 237 21.17 -11.31 3.17
N PHE A 238 20.06 -11.88 3.66
CA PHE A 238 20.04 -12.78 4.82
C PHE A 238 19.60 -14.22 4.48
N ALA A 239 18.99 -14.44 3.30
CA ALA A 239 18.46 -15.74 2.90
C ALA A 239 19.31 -16.39 1.80
N SER A 240 20.58 -16.66 2.04
CA SER A 240 21.50 -17.39 1.13
C SER A 240 21.42 -17.04 -0.38
N GLY A 241 21.14 -15.78 -0.70
CA GLY A 241 21.66 -15.15 -1.90
C GLY A 241 20.87 -15.26 -3.21
N SER A 242 19.54 -15.46 -3.21
CA SER A 242 18.81 -15.31 -4.48
C SER A 242 18.00 -14.03 -4.52
N ILE A 243 18.32 -13.16 -5.48
CA ILE A 243 17.60 -11.87 -5.68
C ILE A 243 16.14 -12.07 -6.08
N SER A 244 15.81 -13.21 -6.69
CA SER A 244 14.44 -13.61 -7.05
C SER A 244 13.49 -13.69 -5.85
N LEU A 245 14.01 -13.89 -4.63
CA LEU A 245 13.21 -13.89 -3.39
C LEU A 245 12.49 -12.56 -3.20
N SER A 246 13.12 -11.44 -3.57
CA SER A 246 12.48 -10.12 -3.52
C SER A 246 11.30 -10.01 -4.49
N ALA A 247 11.43 -10.61 -5.69
CA ALA A 247 10.33 -10.67 -6.66
C ALA A 247 9.17 -11.52 -6.14
N PHE A 248 9.45 -12.70 -5.60
CA PHE A 248 8.43 -13.60 -5.07
C PHE A 248 7.64 -12.93 -3.96
N TYR A 249 8.35 -12.28 -3.02
CA TYR A 249 7.69 -11.55 -1.93
C TYR A 249 6.88 -10.35 -2.43
N GLU A 250 7.46 -9.51 -3.27
CA GLU A 250 6.81 -8.30 -3.77
C GLU A 250 5.54 -8.62 -4.57
N ASN A 251 5.60 -9.66 -5.43
CA ASN A 251 4.44 -10.04 -6.23
C ASN A 251 3.33 -10.66 -5.37
N ALA A 252 3.70 -11.47 -4.36
CA ALA A 252 2.75 -12.00 -3.39
C ALA A 252 2.08 -10.86 -2.58
N ASP A 253 2.88 -9.94 -2.06
CA ASP A 253 2.40 -8.78 -1.28
C ASP A 253 1.47 -7.89 -2.11
N LYS A 254 1.79 -7.62 -3.38
CA LYS A 254 0.93 -6.86 -4.30
C LYS A 254 -0.43 -7.52 -4.49
N ILE A 255 -0.47 -8.83 -4.73
CA ILE A 255 -1.74 -9.58 -4.92
C ILE A 255 -2.60 -9.51 -3.66
N VAL A 256 -1.99 -9.74 -2.49
CA VAL A 256 -2.70 -9.68 -1.21
C VAL A 256 -3.21 -8.27 -0.92
N LYS A 257 -2.43 -7.22 -1.20
CA LYS A 257 -2.83 -5.82 -1.00
C LYS A 257 -3.93 -5.35 -1.94
N VAL A 258 -4.00 -5.89 -3.15
CA VAL A 258 -5.13 -5.61 -4.06
C VAL A 258 -6.45 -6.08 -3.45
N SER A 259 -6.48 -7.29 -2.89
CA SER A 259 -7.66 -7.81 -2.20
C SER A 259 -8.01 -6.99 -0.96
N LEU A 260 -7.00 -6.53 -0.24
CA LEU A 260 -7.16 -5.67 0.94
C LEU A 260 -7.78 -4.31 0.60
N ALA A 261 -7.47 -3.74 -0.57
CA ALA A 261 -8.04 -2.46 -1.00
C ALA A 261 -9.58 -2.47 -1.05
N LEU A 262 -10.19 -3.62 -1.41
CA LEU A 262 -11.64 -3.79 -1.41
C LEU A 262 -12.24 -3.69 0.00
N VAL A 263 -11.55 -4.25 0.98
CA VAL A 263 -12.00 -4.30 2.38
C VAL A 263 -11.81 -2.95 3.07
N THR A 264 -10.66 -2.30 2.84
CA THR A 264 -10.32 -1.03 3.49
C THR A 264 -11.07 0.18 2.91
N ALA A 265 -11.66 0.06 1.72
CA ALA A 265 -12.48 1.11 1.13
C ALA A 265 -13.67 1.52 2.04
N MET A 266 -14.17 0.60 2.89
CA MET A 266 -15.19 0.93 3.89
C MET A 266 -14.73 2.01 4.88
N GLY A 267 -13.44 2.03 5.21
CA GLY A 267 -12.84 3.01 6.12
C GLY A 267 -13.02 4.45 5.67
N THR A 268 -12.91 4.72 4.37
CA THR A 268 -13.06 6.08 3.81
C THR A 268 -14.46 6.65 3.99
N VAL A 269 -15.47 5.79 4.01
CA VAL A 269 -16.89 6.16 4.20
C VAL A 269 -17.24 6.27 5.69
N MET A 270 -16.68 5.37 6.50
CA MET A 270 -17.03 5.30 7.92
C MET A 270 -16.34 6.36 8.77
N LEU A 271 -15.10 6.75 8.43
CA LEU A 271 -14.33 7.73 9.20
C LEU A 271 -15.08 9.06 9.41
N PRO A 272 -15.60 9.77 8.38
CA PRO A 272 -16.32 11.01 8.58
C PRO A 272 -17.62 10.83 9.39
N ARG A 273 -18.30 9.68 9.20
CA ARG A 273 -19.54 9.36 9.91
C ARG A 273 -19.28 9.16 11.41
N VAL A 274 -18.27 8.40 11.76
CA VAL A 274 -17.89 8.17 13.17
C VAL A 274 -17.43 9.47 13.81
N ALA A 275 -16.61 10.28 13.10
CA ALA A 275 -16.16 11.60 13.58
C ALA A 275 -17.33 12.52 13.89
N ASN A 276 -18.34 12.57 13.02
CA ASN A 276 -19.54 13.37 13.24
C ASN A 276 -20.34 12.90 14.46
N HIS A 277 -20.58 11.60 14.62
CA HIS A 277 -21.27 11.07 15.80
C HIS A 277 -20.50 11.35 17.09
N TYR A 278 -19.18 11.24 17.05
CA TYR A 278 -18.31 11.53 18.20
C TYR A 278 -18.35 13.02 18.59
N ALA A 279 -18.26 13.92 17.61
CA ALA A 279 -18.35 15.37 17.83
C ALA A 279 -19.69 15.81 18.46
N ASN A 280 -20.77 15.07 18.15
CA ASN A 280 -22.09 15.29 18.73
C ASN A 280 -22.33 14.54 20.05
N GLY A 281 -21.31 13.93 20.65
CA GLY A 281 -21.41 13.20 21.91
C GLY A 281 -22.21 11.89 21.86
N ASN A 282 -22.54 11.40 20.66
CA ASN A 282 -23.36 10.21 20.48
C ASN A 282 -22.50 8.93 20.44
N THR A 283 -21.99 8.54 21.61
CA THR A 283 -21.13 7.37 21.78
C THR A 283 -21.81 6.07 21.39
N LYS A 284 -23.13 5.95 21.62
CA LYS A 284 -23.89 4.77 21.18
C LYS A 284 -23.87 4.60 19.68
N ALA A 285 -24.10 5.68 18.92
CA ALA A 285 -24.06 5.64 17.45
C ALA A 285 -22.65 5.34 16.93
N VAL A 286 -21.59 5.83 17.62
CA VAL A 286 -20.18 5.46 17.33
C VAL A 286 -19.98 3.96 17.48
N ASN A 287 -20.34 3.39 18.64
CA ASN A 287 -20.16 1.97 18.94
C ASN A 287 -20.93 1.08 17.95
N ASP A 288 -22.21 1.40 17.69
CA ASP A 288 -23.05 0.68 16.74
C ASP A 288 -22.46 0.71 15.32
N ALA A 289 -21.89 1.85 14.91
CA ALA A 289 -21.22 1.98 13.61
C ALA A 289 -19.99 1.08 13.51
N ILE A 290 -19.17 1.04 14.57
CA ILE A 290 -17.96 0.20 14.63
C ILE A 290 -18.31 -1.29 14.65
N TYR A 291 -19.32 -1.72 15.44
CA TYR A 291 -19.74 -3.11 15.47
C TYR A 291 -20.23 -3.59 14.09
N LYS A 292 -21.04 -2.77 13.40
CA LYS A 292 -21.50 -3.07 12.03
C LYS A 292 -20.36 -3.08 11.02
N SER A 293 -19.39 -2.19 11.16
CA SER A 293 -18.22 -2.14 10.29
C SER A 293 -17.35 -3.38 10.49
N MET A 294 -17.16 -3.84 11.73
CA MET A 294 -16.38 -5.04 12.05
C MET A 294 -17.04 -6.29 11.46
N ASP A 295 -18.35 -6.42 11.59
CA ASP A 295 -19.11 -7.53 11.00
C ASP A 295 -18.99 -7.55 9.46
N PHE A 296 -19.25 -6.41 8.80
CA PHE A 296 -19.14 -6.28 7.35
C PHE A 296 -17.73 -6.57 6.83
N VAL A 297 -16.72 -5.96 7.47
CA VAL A 297 -15.33 -6.09 7.06
C VAL A 297 -14.86 -7.55 7.21
N THR A 298 -15.27 -8.23 8.27
CA THR A 298 -14.95 -9.66 8.48
C THR A 298 -15.66 -10.54 7.45
N ALA A 299 -16.94 -10.25 7.14
CA ALA A 299 -17.68 -10.96 6.11
C ALA A 299 -17.02 -10.89 4.73
N MET A 300 -16.34 -9.78 4.42
CA MET A 300 -15.60 -9.59 3.17
C MET A 300 -14.15 -10.11 3.24
N ALA A 301 -13.46 -9.93 4.36
CA ALA A 301 -12.07 -10.34 4.51
C ALA A 301 -11.89 -11.86 4.57
N ALA A 302 -12.81 -12.57 5.23
CA ALA A 302 -12.70 -14.03 5.37
C ALA A 302 -12.68 -14.77 4.01
N PRO A 303 -13.62 -14.56 3.07
CA PRO A 303 -13.57 -15.26 1.79
C PRO A 303 -12.35 -14.84 0.95
N LEU A 304 -11.89 -13.59 1.03
CA LEU A 304 -10.68 -13.15 0.34
C LEU A 304 -9.43 -13.85 0.91
N MET A 305 -9.30 -13.91 2.22
CA MET A 305 -8.22 -14.60 2.91
C MET A 305 -8.17 -16.08 2.51
N PHE A 306 -9.24 -16.82 2.76
CA PHE A 306 -9.28 -18.26 2.50
C PHE A 306 -9.26 -18.60 1.00
N GLY A 307 -9.84 -17.75 0.16
CA GLY A 307 -9.76 -17.88 -1.30
C GLY A 307 -8.33 -17.76 -1.81
N MET A 308 -7.58 -16.74 -1.38
CA MET A 308 -6.18 -16.58 -1.75
C MET A 308 -5.30 -17.71 -1.19
N MET A 309 -5.57 -18.16 0.04
CA MET A 309 -4.88 -19.33 0.61
C MET A 309 -5.00 -20.56 -0.28
N ALA A 310 -6.18 -20.82 -0.82
CA ALA A 310 -6.42 -22.00 -1.66
C ALA A 310 -5.90 -21.84 -3.10
N LEU A 311 -6.00 -20.64 -3.66
CA LEU A 311 -5.69 -20.37 -5.07
C LEU A 311 -4.21 -20.06 -5.31
N GLY A 312 -3.48 -19.53 -4.31
CA GLY A 312 -2.15 -18.97 -4.44
C GLY A 312 -1.19 -19.81 -5.31
N PRO A 313 -0.93 -21.09 -5.00
CA PRO A 313 0.05 -21.90 -5.72
C PRO A 313 -0.32 -22.13 -7.18
N LYS A 314 -1.58 -22.46 -7.47
CA LYS A 314 -2.05 -22.74 -8.84
C LYS A 314 -2.20 -21.47 -9.67
N MET A 315 -2.68 -20.41 -9.04
CA MET A 315 -2.81 -19.09 -9.69
C MET A 315 -1.46 -18.54 -10.09
N SER A 316 -0.42 -18.63 -9.25
CA SER A 316 0.90 -18.10 -9.56
C SER A 316 1.50 -18.75 -10.81
N ILE A 317 1.27 -20.05 -11.04
CA ILE A 317 1.81 -20.80 -12.18
C ILE A 317 1.30 -20.25 -13.51
N TRP A 318 -0.01 -20.05 -13.67
CA TRP A 318 -0.55 -19.55 -14.94
C TRP A 318 -0.46 -18.04 -15.07
N TYR A 319 -0.48 -17.32 -13.93
CA TYR A 319 -0.50 -15.87 -13.94
C TYR A 319 0.91 -15.25 -14.08
N MET A 320 1.91 -15.85 -13.41
CA MET A 320 3.30 -15.35 -13.38
C MET A 320 4.31 -16.32 -14.02
N GLY A 321 3.90 -17.55 -14.28
CA GLY A 321 4.77 -18.61 -14.81
C GLY A 321 5.20 -19.63 -13.74
N PRO A 322 5.64 -20.84 -14.17
CA PRO A 322 5.98 -21.97 -13.26
C PRO A 322 7.06 -21.61 -12.23
N ASN A 323 8.01 -20.76 -12.60
CA ASN A 323 9.12 -20.32 -11.72
C ASN A 323 8.64 -19.47 -10.53
N PHE A 324 7.40 -18.96 -10.57
CA PHE A 324 6.81 -18.17 -9.50
C PHE A 324 5.98 -18.99 -8.50
N LEU A 325 6.07 -20.32 -8.53
CA LEU A 325 5.43 -21.15 -7.53
C LEU A 325 5.78 -20.76 -6.07
N PRO A 326 7.04 -20.34 -5.74
CA PRO A 326 7.34 -19.83 -4.41
C PRO A 326 6.53 -18.58 -4.03
N ALA A 327 6.25 -17.68 -4.97
CA ALA A 327 5.35 -16.54 -4.75
C ALA A 327 3.91 -17.01 -4.45
N GLY A 328 3.45 -18.08 -5.10
CA GLY A 328 2.14 -18.70 -4.84
C GLY A 328 2.01 -19.20 -3.39
N TRP A 329 3.00 -19.91 -2.88
CA TRP A 329 3.04 -20.32 -1.48
C TRP A 329 3.15 -19.13 -0.53
N THR A 330 3.89 -18.08 -0.93
CA THR A 330 3.96 -16.84 -0.16
C THR A 330 2.61 -16.15 -0.08
N ILE A 331 1.81 -16.13 -1.18
CA ILE A 331 0.41 -15.64 -1.15
C ILE A 331 -0.41 -16.44 -0.12
N THR A 332 -0.31 -17.77 -0.15
CA THR A 332 -1.01 -18.64 0.80
C THR A 332 -0.66 -18.28 2.25
N ILE A 333 0.63 -18.14 2.55
CA ILE A 333 1.09 -17.80 3.91
C ILE A 333 0.67 -16.37 4.28
N LEU A 334 0.85 -15.38 3.40
CA LEU A 334 0.52 -13.97 3.68
C LEU A 334 -0.99 -13.68 3.79
N SER A 335 -1.85 -14.52 3.21
CA SER A 335 -3.31 -14.25 3.15
C SER A 335 -3.96 -13.88 4.49
N PRO A 336 -3.57 -14.43 5.67
CA PRO A 336 -4.13 -14.04 6.96
C PRO A 336 -3.98 -12.54 7.29
N ILE A 337 -3.00 -11.83 6.71
CA ILE A 337 -2.85 -10.39 6.95
C ILE A 337 -4.09 -9.60 6.49
N VAL A 338 -4.86 -10.12 5.52
CA VAL A 338 -6.09 -9.47 5.05
C VAL A 338 -7.08 -9.31 6.19
N LEU A 339 -7.24 -10.32 7.03
CA LEU A 339 -8.13 -10.27 8.18
C LEU A 339 -7.60 -9.31 9.25
N PHE A 340 -6.30 -9.42 9.60
CA PHE A 340 -5.71 -8.58 10.65
C PHE A 340 -5.68 -7.10 10.26
N ILE A 341 -5.27 -6.77 9.03
CA ILE A 341 -5.27 -5.39 8.55
C ILE A 341 -6.72 -4.86 8.43
N ALA A 342 -7.66 -5.70 8.03
CA ALA A 342 -9.08 -5.32 7.98
C ALA A 342 -9.62 -4.95 9.37
N TRP A 343 -9.32 -5.74 10.40
CA TRP A 343 -9.69 -5.44 11.78
C TRP A 343 -8.93 -4.22 12.32
N SER A 344 -7.64 -4.14 12.06
CA SER A 344 -6.83 -2.96 12.39
C SER A 344 -7.34 -1.69 11.73
N ASN A 345 -7.84 -1.75 10.50
CA ASN A 345 -8.45 -0.60 9.83
C ASN A 345 -9.74 -0.14 10.54
N VAL A 346 -10.60 -1.07 10.97
CA VAL A 346 -11.82 -0.72 11.71
C VAL A 346 -11.47 -0.09 13.05
N ILE A 347 -10.58 -0.71 13.82
CA ILE A 347 -10.24 -0.21 15.17
C ILE A 347 -9.38 1.05 15.06
N GLY A 348 -8.33 1.03 14.24
CA GLY A 348 -7.37 2.14 14.13
C GLY A 348 -7.95 3.34 13.38
N THR A 349 -8.29 3.14 12.10
CA THR A 349 -8.67 4.25 11.21
C THR A 349 -10.10 4.71 11.43
N GLN A 350 -11.05 3.79 11.65
CA GLN A 350 -12.47 4.16 11.77
C GLN A 350 -12.89 4.47 13.21
N TYR A 351 -12.13 4.05 14.24
CA TYR A 351 -12.43 4.35 15.63
C TYR A 351 -11.38 5.24 16.28
N LEU A 352 -10.13 4.79 16.49
CA LEU A 352 -9.12 5.51 17.27
C LEU A 352 -8.81 6.91 16.70
N MET A 353 -8.72 7.05 15.38
CA MET A 353 -8.44 8.35 14.76
C MET A 353 -9.59 9.36 14.97
N PRO A 354 -10.87 9.04 14.67
CA PRO A 354 -11.98 9.97 14.86
C PRO A 354 -12.24 10.35 16.32
N VAL A 355 -11.93 9.46 17.27
CA VAL A 355 -12.12 9.76 18.71
C VAL A 355 -10.89 10.42 19.36
N ASN A 356 -10.00 11.03 18.56
CA ASN A 356 -8.79 11.75 18.99
C ASN A 356 -7.76 10.88 19.74
N ARG A 357 -7.74 9.57 19.50
CA ARG A 357 -6.74 8.63 20.08
C ARG A 357 -5.64 8.28 19.07
N THR A 358 -5.16 9.27 18.33
CA THR A 358 -4.13 9.10 17.30
C THR A 358 -2.81 8.56 17.87
N ARG A 359 -2.50 8.88 19.15
CA ARG A 359 -1.31 8.34 19.85
C ARG A 359 -1.37 6.82 19.94
N ASP A 360 -2.51 6.25 20.33
CA ASP A 360 -2.69 4.80 20.46
C ASP A 360 -2.59 4.11 19.09
N PHE A 361 -3.16 4.72 18.06
CA PHE A 361 -3.00 4.26 16.70
C PHE A 361 -1.53 4.25 16.26
N THR A 362 -0.79 5.34 16.49
CA THR A 362 0.64 5.43 16.15
C THR A 362 1.47 4.40 16.91
N ILE A 363 1.22 4.21 18.20
CA ILE A 363 1.91 3.19 19.00
C ILE A 363 1.63 1.78 18.42
N SER A 364 0.39 1.46 18.05
CA SER A 364 0.07 0.15 17.48
C SER A 364 0.86 -0.16 16.21
N VAL A 365 0.95 0.80 15.29
CA VAL A 365 1.73 0.67 14.04
C VAL A 365 3.23 0.55 14.35
N THR A 366 3.73 1.31 15.33
CA THR A 366 5.13 1.23 15.76
C THR A 366 5.44 -0.13 16.38
N VAL A 367 4.56 -0.68 17.22
CA VAL A 367 4.68 -2.06 17.76
C VAL A 367 4.79 -3.07 16.62
N GLY A 368 3.90 -2.99 15.62
CA GLY A 368 3.98 -3.84 14.44
C GLY A 368 5.31 -3.73 13.70
N ALA A 369 5.78 -2.51 13.47
CA ALA A 369 7.06 -2.28 12.79
C ALA A 369 8.25 -2.87 13.56
N VAL A 370 8.31 -2.67 14.88
CA VAL A 370 9.36 -3.21 15.75
C VAL A 370 9.32 -4.74 15.76
N VAL A 371 8.15 -5.33 15.96
CA VAL A 371 7.97 -6.79 15.94
C VAL A 371 8.39 -7.35 14.57
N ASN A 372 8.00 -6.72 13.47
CA ASN A 372 8.36 -7.14 12.12
C ASN A 372 9.88 -7.15 11.93
N VAL A 373 10.56 -6.04 12.27
CA VAL A 373 12.02 -5.93 12.16
C VAL A 373 12.73 -7.03 12.96
N LEU A 374 12.36 -7.21 14.23
CA LEU A 374 12.99 -8.21 15.09
C LEU A 374 12.79 -9.63 14.57
N LEU A 375 11.57 -9.95 14.13
CA LEU A 375 11.26 -11.28 13.61
C LEU A 375 11.92 -11.56 12.25
N HIS A 376 12.16 -10.54 11.42
CA HIS A 376 12.90 -10.72 10.17
C HIS A 376 14.35 -11.18 10.41
N PHE A 377 15.05 -10.61 11.39
CA PHE A 377 16.40 -11.07 11.75
C PHE A 377 16.45 -12.53 12.21
N ILE A 378 15.33 -13.05 12.74
CA ILE A 378 15.25 -14.44 13.21
C ILE A 378 14.74 -15.36 12.08
N PHE A 379 13.64 -15.00 11.44
CA PHE A 379 12.91 -15.92 10.56
C PHE A 379 13.43 -15.94 9.12
N ILE A 380 14.02 -14.86 8.62
CA ILE A 380 14.60 -14.88 7.27
C ILE A 380 15.81 -15.85 7.22
N PRO A 381 16.78 -15.82 8.15
CA PRO A 381 17.86 -16.82 8.14
C PRO A 381 17.37 -18.26 8.31
N LEU A 382 16.27 -18.48 9.05
CA LEU A 382 15.74 -19.82 9.32
C LEU A 382 14.88 -20.39 8.17
N TRP A 383 13.98 -19.58 7.62
CA TRP A 383 12.94 -20.03 6.69
C TRP A 383 12.88 -19.20 5.40
N SER A 384 13.90 -18.36 5.16
CA SER A 384 14.02 -17.55 3.94
C SER A 384 12.73 -16.76 3.61
N LEU A 385 12.22 -16.86 2.38
CA LEU A 385 11.03 -16.22 1.87
C LEU A 385 9.80 -16.42 2.77
N TYR A 386 9.59 -17.65 3.23
CA TYR A 386 8.43 -17.99 4.06
C TYR A 386 8.58 -17.44 5.48
N GLY A 387 9.82 -17.32 5.96
CA GLY A 387 10.13 -16.65 7.23
C GLY A 387 9.73 -15.16 7.21
N ALA A 388 10.00 -14.46 6.12
CA ALA A 388 9.56 -13.08 5.95
C ALA A 388 8.02 -12.96 5.96
N ALA A 389 7.32 -13.90 5.31
CA ALA A 389 5.86 -13.92 5.28
C ALA A 389 5.26 -14.17 6.67
N VAL A 390 5.80 -15.13 7.42
CA VAL A 390 5.36 -15.44 8.81
C VAL A 390 5.64 -14.26 9.74
N ALA A 391 6.81 -13.63 9.64
CA ALA A 391 7.14 -12.43 10.43
C ALA A 391 6.12 -11.30 10.18
N THR A 392 5.71 -11.10 8.94
CA THR A 392 4.71 -10.09 8.57
C THR A 392 3.33 -10.42 9.18
N ILE A 393 2.90 -11.69 9.17
CA ILE A 393 1.63 -12.09 9.81
C ILE A 393 1.66 -11.80 11.30
N ILE A 394 2.73 -12.17 11.99
CA ILE A 394 2.84 -11.97 13.44
C ILE A 394 2.87 -10.47 13.76
N ALA A 395 3.52 -9.66 12.93
CA ALA A 395 3.54 -8.21 13.09
C ALA A 395 2.13 -7.60 12.95
N GLU A 396 1.36 -7.97 11.92
CA GLU A 396 -0.01 -7.49 11.74
C GLU A 396 -0.95 -7.97 12.85
N PHE A 397 -0.76 -9.21 13.31
CA PHE A 397 -1.47 -9.72 14.47
C PHE A 397 -1.14 -8.90 15.72
N ALA A 398 0.13 -8.53 15.94
CA ALA A 398 0.55 -7.72 17.08
C ALA A 398 -0.07 -6.31 17.03
N VAL A 399 -0.14 -5.67 15.84
CA VAL A 399 -0.85 -4.39 15.65
C VAL A 399 -2.31 -4.53 16.10
N THR A 400 -2.99 -5.53 15.57
CA THR A 400 -4.41 -5.77 15.85
C THR A 400 -4.64 -6.09 17.34
N LEU A 401 -3.80 -6.93 17.92
CA LEU A 401 -3.87 -7.31 19.34
C LEU A 401 -3.70 -6.10 20.25
N TYR A 402 -2.69 -5.25 19.97
CA TYR A 402 -2.49 -4.02 20.72
C TYR A 402 -3.71 -3.09 20.61
N GLN A 403 -4.28 -2.92 19.44
CA GLN A 403 -5.47 -2.10 19.24
C GLN A 403 -6.68 -2.66 20.02
N VAL A 404 -6.91 -3.97 19.98
CA VAL A 404 -7.97 -4.64 20.78
C VAL A 404 -7.73 -4.41 22.28
N TYR A 405 -6.49 -4.55 22.74
CA TYR A 405 -6.14 -4.27 24.14
C TYR A 405 -6.48 -2.85 24.55
N VAL A 406 -6.17 -1.87 23.71
CA VAL A 406 -6.39 -0.45 23.99
C VAL A 406 -7.87 -0.08 24.07
N ILE A 407 -8.73 -0.70 23.24
CA ILE A 407 -10.17 -0.37 23.20
C ILE A 407 -11.03 -1.17 24.17
N ARG A 408 -10.47 -2.16 24.89
CA ARG A 408 -11.21 -3.13 25.72
C ARG A 408 -12.12 -2.55 26.79
N HIS A 409 -11.85 -1.29 27.22
CA HIS A 409 -12.67 -0.60 28.21
C HIS A 409 -13.65 0.41 27.61
N GLN A 410 -13.61 0.63 26.28
CA GLN A 410 -14.48 1.57 25.57
C GLN A 410 -15.52 0.87 24.71
N LEU A 411 -15.14 -0.25 24.11
CA LEU A 411 -16.02 -1.08 23.31
C LEU A 411 -16.24 -2.44 23.98
N GLU A 412 -17.44 -2.93 23.92
CA GLU A 412 -17.78 -4.28 24.39
C GLU A 412 -17.21 -5.33 23.41
N LEU A 413 -16.06 -5.93 23.75
CA LEU A 413 -15.38 -6.90 22.89
C LEU A 413 -16.27 -8.09 22.56
N GLY A 414 -17.14 -8.52 23.51
CA GLY A 414 -18.11 -9.59 23.27
C GLY A 414 -19.09 -9.26 22.14
N VAL A 415 -19.49 -7.98 22.00
CA VAL A 415 -20.35 -7.51 20.90
C VAL A 415 -19.53 -7.32 19.63
N LEU A 416 -18.34 -6.73 19.74
CA LEU A 416 -17.44 -6.44 18.61
C LEU A 416 -17.08 -7.71 17.82
N PHE A 417 -16.81 -8.82 18.51
CA PHE A 417 -16.44 -10.11 17.92
C PHE A 417 -17.59 -11.10 17.84
N HIS A 418 -18.83 -10.67 18.18
CA HIS A 418 -19.97 -11.55 18.19
C HIS A 418 -20.30 -12.11 16.81
N GLY A 419 -20.31 -13.42 16.70
CA GLY A 419 -20.70 -14.13 15.47
C GLY A 419 -19.67 -14.11 14.34
N LEU A 420 -18.52 -13.43 14.50
CA LEU A 420 -17.48 -13.38 13.46
C LEU A 420 -16.90 -14.75 13.12
N TRP A 421 -16.90 -15.68 14.07
CA TRP A 421 -16.47 -17.06 13.87
C TRP A 421 -17.26 -17.76 12.75
N LYS A 422 -18.53 -17.37 12.49
CA LYS A 422 -19.35 -17.92 11.40
C LYS A 422 -18.73 -17.68 10.04
N TYR A 423 -18.17 -16.46 9.82
CA TYR A 423 -17.47 -16.12 8.58
C TYR A 423 -16.17 -16.91 8.42
N LEU A 424 -15.44 -17.14 9.52
CA LEU A 424 -14.22 -17.94 9.50
C LEU A 424 -14.52 -19.41 9.18
N VAL A 425 -15.54 -20.00 9.80
CA VAL A 425 -15.97 -21.38 9.50
C VAL A 425 -16.44 -21.49 8.05
N ALA A 426 -17.25 -20.54 7.57
CA ALA A 426 -17.68 -20.51 6.18
C ALA A 426 -16.47 -20.42 5.23
N GLY A 427 -15.46 -19.60 5.58
CA GLY A 427 -14.20 -19.46 4.86
C GLY A 427 -13.38 -20.76 4.85
N VAL A 428 -13.28 -21.48 5.97
CA VAL A 428 -12.59 -22.78 6.05
C VAL A 428 -13.27 -23.84 5.17
N VAL A 429 -14.59 -23.91 5.18
CA VAL A 429 -15.34 -24.83 4.28
C VAL A 429 -15.10 -24.46 2.82
N MET A 430 -15.18 -23.18 2.48
CA MET A 430 -14.85 -22.69 1.14
C MET A 430 -13.42 -23.05 0.73
N PHE A 431 -12.44 -22.84 1.62
CA PHE A 431 -11.03 -23.19 1.40
C PHE A 431 -10.89 -24.69 1.08
N ALA A 432 -11.51 -25.57 1.88
CA ALA A 432 -11.44 -27.01 1.66
C ALA A 432 -11.98 -27.43 0.29
N VAL A 433 -13.10 -26.84 -0.13
CA VAL A 433 -13.69 -27.10 -1.45
C VAL A 433 -12.77 -26.59 -2.57
N ILE A 434 -12.30 -25.34 -2.49
CA ILE A 434 -11.42 -24.76 -3.50
C ILE A 434 -10.10 -25.52 -3.56
N ALA A 435 -9.48 -25.84 -2.41
CA ALA A 435 -8.23 -26.60 -2.37
C ALA A 435 -8.36 -27.97 -3.00
N THR A 436 -9.48 -28.68 -2.78
CA THR A 436 -9.77 -29.96 -3.43
C THR A 436 -9.91 -29.81 -4.95
N MET A 437 -10.60 -28.76 -5.40
CA MET A 437 -10.68 -28.44 -6.82
C MET A 437 -9.32 -28.10 -7.41
N ALA A 438 -8.55 -27.27 -6.71
CA ALA A 438 -7.22 -26.86 -7.14
C ALA A 438 -6.25 -28.06 -7.26
N TRP A 439 -6.38 -29.04 -6.39
CA TRP A 439 -5.59 -30.29 -6.49
C TRP A 439 -5.92 -31.07 -7.76
N ARG A 440 -7.19 -31.15 -8.16
CA ARG A 440 -7.67 -31.93 -9.31
C ARG A 440 -7.60 -31.21 -10.64
N MET A 441 -7.67 -29.88 -10.64
CA MET A 441 -7.73 -29.05 -11.85
C MET A 441 -6.34 -28.55 -12.26
N PRO A 442 -6.07 -28.44 -13.58
CA PRO A 442 -4.81 -27.85 -14.06
C PRO A 442 -4.72 -26.33 -13.77
N PRO A 443 -3.50 -25.76 -13.74
CA PRO A 443 -3.30 -24.34 -13.46
C PRO A 443 -3.61 -23.48 -14.70
N PHE A 444 -4.90 -23.25 -14.96
CA PHE A 444 -5.38 -22.39 -16.05
C PHE A 444 -6.29 -21.27 -15.53
N PRO A 445 -6.40 -20.14 -16.27
CA PRO A 445 -7.30 -19.06 -15.90
C PRO A 445 -8.76 -19.53 -15.72
N THR A 446 -9.25 -20.38 -16.61
CA THR A 446 -10.61 -20.95 -16.56
C THR A 446 -10.86 -21.77 -15.30
N SER A 447 -9.85 -22.56 -14.88
CA SER A 447 -9.91 -23.32 -13.62
C SER A 447 -10.03 -22.38 -12.42
N THR A 448 -9.23 -21.32 -12.40
CA THR A 448 -9.25 -20.32 -11.32
C THR A 448 -10.60 -19.58 -11.26
N VAL A 449 -11.16 -19.19 -12.41
CA VAL A 449 -12.48 -18.54 -12.46
C VAL A 449 -13.58 -19.49 -11.96
N ALA A 450 -13.54 -20.77 -12.35
CA ALA A 450 -14.49 -21.78 -11.85
C ALA A 450 -14.36 -21.97 -10.33
N GLN A 451 -13.13 -22.05 -9.83
CA GLN A 451 -12.83 -22.18 -8.38
C GLN A 451 -13.34 -20.96 -7.60
N ILE A 452 -13.14 -19.74 -8.10
CA ILE A 452 -13.67 -18.52 -7.49
C ILE A 452 -15.20 -18.57 -7.47
N GLY A 453 -15.83 -18.90 -8.61
CA GLY A 453 -17.29 -18.99 -8.72
C GLY A 453 -17.88 -19.99 -7.71
N VAL A 454 -17.35 -21.21 -7.67
CA VAL A 454 -17.77 -22.24 -6.68
C VAL A 454 -17.49 -21.77 -5.26
N GLY A 455 -16.32 -21.16 -5.01
CA GLY A 455 -15.97 -20.65 -3.69
C GLY A 455 -16.96 -19.61 -3.18
N VAL A 456 -17.33 -18.63 -4.01
CA VAL A 456 -18.32 -17.60 -3.67
C VAL A 456 -19.68 -18.25 -3.34
N VAL A 457 -20.13 -19.20 -4.16
CA VAL A 457 -21.39 -19.91 -3.92
C VAL A 457 -21.36 -20.67 -2.59
N VAL A 458 -20.29 -21.43 -2.33
CA VAL A 458 -20.13 -22.20 -1.09
C VAL A 458 -20.09 -21.24 0.12
N TYR A 459 -19.32 -20.17 0.05
CA TYR A 459 -19.24 -19.19 1.13
C TYR A 459 -20.59 -18.56 1.44
N VAL A 460 -21.31 -18.10 0.42
CA VAL A 460 -22.63 -17.48 0.58
C VAL A 460 -23.63 -18.46 1.17
N ILE A 461 -23.67 -19.71 0.69
CA ILE A 461 -24.54 -20.76 1.24
C ILE A 461 -24.22 -20.98 2.72
N MET A 462 -22.95 -21.12 3.10
CA MET A 462 -22.55 -21.34 4.47
C MET A 462 -22.92 -20.16 5.38
N VAL A 463 -22.70 -18.93 4.95
CA VAL A 463 -23.05 -17.72 5.68
C VAL A 463 -24.56 -17.61 5.90
N ILE A 464 -25.38 -18.01 4.90
CA ILE A 464 -26.85 -18.08 5.02
C ILE A 464 -27.27 -19.17 5.98
N LEU A 465 -26.74 -20.40 5.87
CA LEU A 465 -27.07 -21.54 6.75
C LEU A 465 -26.73 -21.25 8.20
N MET A 466 -25.59 -20.59 8.45
CA MET A 466 -25.16 -20.21 9.80
C MET A 466 -25.88 -18.96 10.34
N ARG A 467 -26.76 -18.34 9.56
CA ARG A 467 -27.48 -17.11 9.92
C ARG A 467 -26.51 -16.05 10.45
N ALA A 468 -25.49 -15.74 9.68
CA ALA A 468 -24.50 -14.72 10.08
C ALA A 468 -25.15 -13.33 10.15
N ASN A 469 -24.61 -12.45 10.98
CA ASN A 469 -25.21 -11.15 11.29
C ASN A 469 -25.44 -10.29 10.03
N PHE A 470 -24.52 -10.31 9.08
CA PHE A 470 -24.66 -9.61 7.81
C PHE A 470 -25.92 -10.05 7.03
N VAL A 471 -26.19 -11.37 6.97
CA VAL A 471 -27.39 -11.91 6.29
C VAL A 471 -28.67 -11.41 6.96
N LEU A 472 -28.70 -11.44 8.30
CA LEU A 472 -29.84 -10.94 9.07
C LEU A 472 -30.09 -9.45 8.82
N THR A 473 -29.02 -8.67 8.72
CA THR A 473 -29.07 -7.24 8.41
C THR A 473 -29.65 -7.01 7.01
N VAL A 474 -29.15 -7.72 5.99
CA VAL A 474 -29.66 -7.61 4.61
C VAL A 474 -31.11 -8.04 4.50
N GLN A 475 -31.49 -9.14 5.15
CA GLN A 475 -32.89 -9.61 5.19
C GLN A 475 -33.82 -8.59 5.84
N GLY A 476 -33.37 -7.94 6.92
CA GLY A 476 -34.11 -6.86 7.57
C GLY A 476 -34.35 -5.65 6.63
N PHE A 477 -33.34 -5.28 5.86
CA PHE A 477 -33.47 -4.20 4.86
C PHE A 477 -34.44 -4.55 3.72
N ILE A 478 -34.40 -5.78 3.22
CA ILE A 478 -35.31 -6.23 2.14
C ILE A 478 -36.75 -6.27 2.64
N LYS A 479 -37.00 -6.87 3.83
CA LYS A 479 -38.33 -6.89 4.43
C LYS A 479 -38.89 -5.49 4.70
N GLY A 480 -38.06 -4.58 5.21
CA GLY A 480 -38.48 -3.19 5.47
C GLY A 480 -38.79 -2.35 4.20
N ARG A 481 -38.30 -2.78 3.02
CA ARG A 481 -38.65 -2.15 1.73
C ARG A 481 -39.90 -2.77 1.09
N LEU A 482 -40.18 -4.03 1.35
CA LEU A 482 -41.36 -4.73 0.83
C LEU A 482 -42.66 -4.35 1.61
N HIS A 483 -42.53 -3.71 2.77
CA HIS A 483 -43.64 -3.23 3.58
C HIS A 483 -43.84 -1.70 3.51
N LYS A 484 -43.12 -1.01 2.62
CA LYS A 484 -43.34 0.37 2.20
C LYS A 484 -43.81 0.42 0.75
#